data_aea630a1c9a7c24bb1b6ce8ff0da64c6
#
_entry.id   aea630a1c9a7c24bb1b6ce8ff0da64c6
#
_cell.length_a   1.000
_cell.length_b   1.000
_cell.length_c   1.000
_cell.angle_alpha   90.00
_cell.angle_beta   90.00
_cell.angle_gamma   90.00
#
_symmetry.space_group_name_H-M   'P 1'
#
loop_
_entity.id
_entity.type
_entity.pdbx_description
1 polymer ?
#
loop_
_entity_poly.entity_id
_entity_poly.type
_entity_poly.pdbx_seq_one_letter_code
_entity_poly.pdbx_strand_id
1 'polypeptide(L)'
;RVGFDFENTLEAAAKVQEELNEILTEYNSNNMERIIDEVGDLLFACVNLARLLKVDEEEALNKASKKFAIRFKYVEDKVLQNNKSMKDVSIDELNKFWDEAKNNE
;
A
#
# COMPACT_ATOMS: atom_id res chain seq x y z
N ARG A 1 9.58 -6.18 -25.79
CA ARG A 1 10.06 -5.28 -24.77
C ARG A 1 10.26 -3.86 -25.33
N VAL A 2 9.73 -2.88 -24.67
CA VAL A 2 9.93 -1.49 -25.04
C VAL A 2 11.09 -0.92 -24.20
N GLY A 3 11.79 0.05 -24.68
CA GLY A 3 13.03 0.52 -24.07
C GLY A 3 12.94 1.11 -22.67
N PHE A 4 11.73 1.24 -22.11
CA PHE A 4 11.53 1.82 -20.79
C PHE A 4 11.50 0.79 -19.66
N ASP A 5 11.47 -0.51 -19.99
CA ASP A 5 11.46 -1.55 -18.98
C ASP A 5 12.88 -1.79 -18.46
N PHE A 6 12.98 -2.06 -17.18
CA PHE A 6 14.27 -2.37 -16.56
C PHE A 6 14.70 -3.79 -16.89
N GLU A 7 16.02 -3.99 -16.97
CA GLU A 7 16.61 -5.27 -17.32
C GLU A 7 16.30 -6.35 -16.30
N ASN A 8 16.18 -5.98 -15.03
CA ASN A 8 16.00 -6.96 -13.98
C ASN A 8 15.20 -6.39 -12.81
N THR A 9 14.78 -7.32 -11.95
CA THR A 9 13.95 -7.03 -10.80
C THR A 9 14.63 -6.08 -9.81
N LEU A 10 15.94 -6.24 -9.62
CA LEU A 10 16.65 -5.39 -8.65
C LEU A 10 16.70 -3.93 -9.10
N GLU A 11 16.86 -3.69 -10.40
CA GLU A 11 16.80 -2.32 -10.92
C GLU A 11 15.41 -1.72 -10.73
N ALA A 12 14.37 -2.50 -11.00
CA ALA A 12 13.00 -2.04 -10.82
C ALA A 12 12.70 -1.75 -9.35
N ALA A 13 13.19 -2.59 -8.45
CA ALA A 13 13.02 -2.37 -7.01
C ALA A 13 13.75 -1.10 -6.55
N ALA A 14 14.95 -0.88 -7.06
CA ALA A 14 15.71 0.34 -6.75
C ALA A 14 14.96 1.59 -7.22
N LYS A 15 14.29 1.50 -8.36
CA LYS A 15 13.50 2.62 -8.88
C LYS A 15 12.30 2.91 -7.99
N VAL A 16 11.64 1.88 -7.46
CA VAL A 16 10.56 2.07 -6.49
C VAL A 16 11.05 2.84 -5.27
N GLN A 17 12.22 2.46 -4.74
CA GLN A 17 12.80 3.15 -3.58
C GLN A 17 13.15 4.61 -3.92
N GLU A 18 13.70 4.84 -5.10
CA GLU A 18 14.04 6.18 -5.56
C GLU A 18 12.79 7.07 -5.59
N GLU A 19 11.70 6.58 -6.17
CA GLU A 19 10.46 7.35 -6.28
C GLU A 19 9.83 7.59 -4.91
N LEU A 20 9.92 6.61 -4.02
CA LEU A 20 9.45 6.80 -2.65
C LEU A 20 10.25 7.90 -1.95
N ASN A 21 11.57 7.92 -2.10
CA ASN A 21 12.41 8.95 -1.49
C ASN A 21 12.09 10.34 -2.01
N GLU A 22 11.74 10.46 -3.28
CA GLU A 22 11.34 11.75 -3.83
C GLU A 22 10.05 12.27 -3.19
N ILE A 23 9.09 11.38 -2.93
CA ILE A 23 7.87 11.76 -2.20
C ILE A 23 8.23 12.25 -0.79
N LEU A 24 9.13 11.55 -0.11
CA LEU A 24 9.52 11.90 1.26
C LEU A 24 10.25 13.25 1.32
N THR A 25 10.88 13.69 0.24
CA THR A 25 11.47 15.03 0.21
C THR A 25 10.45 16.12 -0.11
N GLU A 26 9.36 15.78 -0.74
CA GLU A 26 8.38 16.75 -1.26
C GLU A 26 7.07 16.81 -0.49
N TYR A 27 6.78 15.86 0.40
CA TYR A 27 5.43 15.75 0.96
C TYR A 27 5.00 16.96 1.78
N ASN A 28 5.94 17.75 2.28
CA ASN A 28 5.65 18.97 3.05
C ASN A 28 5.71 20.24 2.20
N SER A 29 5.91 20.10 0.88
CA SER A 29 6.14 21.25 0.01
C SER A 29 4.89 22.10 -0.24
N ASN A 30 3.70 21.60 0.07
CA ASN A 30 2.41 22.23 -0.28
C ASN A 30 2.23 22.40 -1.78
N ASN A 31 3.03 21.71 -2.60
CA ASN A 31 2.89 21.73 -4.04
C ASN A 31 2.18 20.44 -4.47
N MET A 32 0.85 20.52 -4.52
CA MET A 32 0.02 19.35 -4.80
C MET A 32 0.28 18.77 -6.19
N GLU A 33 0.56 19.61 -7.18
CA GLU A 33 0.83 19.12 -8.53
C GLU A 33 2.09 18.24 -8.55
N ARG A 34 3.14 18.65 -7.85
CA ARG A 34 4.36 17.84 -7.74
C ARG A 34 4.10 16.55 -6.99
N ILE A 35 3.34 16.61 -5.92
CA ILE A 35 3.01 15.43 -5.14
C ILE A 35 2.24 14.42 -6.00
N ILE A 36 1.28 14.90 -6.80
CA ILE A 36 0.53 14.03 -7.71
C ILE A 36 1.47 13.36 -8.72
N ASP A 37 2.39 14.13 -9.30
CA ASP A 37 3.35 13.57 -10.24
C ASP A 37 4.24 12.51 -9.58
N GLU A 38 4.74 12.78 -8.38
CA GLU A 38 5.60 11.85 -7.65
C GLU A 38 4.86 10.57 -7.28
N VAL A 39 3.60 10.68 -6.86
CA VAL A 39 2.79 9.50 -6.55
C VAL A 39 2.55 8.68 -7.81
N GLY A 40 2.25 9.36 -8.93
CA GLY A 40 2.10 8.68 -10.21
C GLY A 40 3.36 7.92 -10.61
N ASP A 41 4.52 8.53 -10.44
CA ASP A 41 5.80 7.91 -10.76
C ASP A 41 6.06 6.68 -9.89
N LEU A 42 5.71 6.76 -8.60
CA LEU A 42 5.84 5.62 -7.69
C LEU A 42 4.93 4.47 -8.13
N LEU A 43 3.69 4.77 -8.44
CA LEU A 43 2.75 3.75 -8.88
C LEU A 43 3.21 3.09 -10.18
N PHE A 44 3.72 3.88 -11.11
CA PHE A 44 4.26 3.36 -12.37
C PHE A 44 5.46 2.45 -12.13
N ALA A 45 6.37 2.85 -11.22
CA ALA A 45 7.51 2.03 -10.87
C ALA A 45 7.06 0.69 -10.25
N CYS A 46 6.02 0.71 -9.42
CA CYS A 46 5.46 -0.51 -8.85
C CYS A 46 4.87 -1.42 -9.92
N VAL A 47 4.17 -0.86 -10.90
CA VAL A 47 3.63 -1.64 -12.03
C VAL A 47 4.76 -2.31 -12.82
N ASN A 48 5.84 -1.58 -13.09
CA ASN A 48 6.98 -2.15 -13.78
C ASN A 48 7.62 -3.31 -13.01
N LEU A 49 7.76 -3.15 -11.69
CA LEU A 49 8.26 -4.24 -10.86
C LEU A 49 7.37 -5.46 -10.94
N ALA A 50 6.05 -5.27 -10.83
CA ALA A 50 5.10 -6.37 -10.93
C ALA A 50 5.23 -7.09 -12.27
N ARG A 51 5.36 -6.34 -13.35
CA ARG A 51 5.49 -6.91 -14.70
C ARG A 51 6.75 -7.74 -14.85
N LEU A 52 7.87 -7.29 -14.28
CA LEU A 52 9.11 -8.07 -14.31
C LEU A 52 8.99 -9.37 -13.52
N LEU A 53 8.20 -9.36 -12.46
CA LEU A 53 7.90 -10.55 -11.67
C LEU A 53 6.81 -11.41 -12.32
N LYS A 54 6.28 -10.99 -13.46
CA LYS A 54 5.20 -11.65 -14.19
C LYS A 54 3.92 -11.74 -13.36
N VAL A 55 3.66 -10.70 -12.59
CA VAL A 55 2.46 -10.56 -11.77
C VAL A 55 1.54 -9.56 -12.45
N ASP A 56 0.25 -9.91 -12.54
CA ASP A 56 -0.78 -9.00 -13.00
C ASP A 56 -1.06 -8.01 -11.88
N GLU A 57 -0.75 -6.74 -12.10
CA GLU A 57 -0.87 -5.71 -11.07
C GLU A 57 -2.31 -5.48 -10.62
N GLU A 58 -3.27 -5.61 -11.52
CA GLU A 58 -4.68 -5.46 -11.17
C GLU A 58 -5.15 -6.60 -10.27
N GLU A 59 -4.77 -7.83 -10.63
CA GLU A 59 -5.10 -8.99 -9.81
C GLU A 59 -4.50 -8.88 -8.42
N ALA A 60 -3.22 -8.49 -8.35
CA ALA A 60 -2.54 -8.35 -7.08
C ALA A 60 -3.20 -7.28 -6.21
N LEU A 61 -3.54 -6.13 -6.80
CA LEU A 61 -4.18 -5.06 -6.07
C LEU A 61 -5.59 -5.44 -5.62
N ASN A 62 -6.36 -6.13 -6.47
CA ASN A 62 -7.69 -6.60 -6.11
C ASN A 62 -7.65 -7.57 -4.94
N LYS A 63 -6.67 -8.47 -4.92
CA LYS A 63 -6.48 -9.39 -3.78
C LYS A 63 -6.15 -8.64 -2.50
N ALA A 64 -5.26 -7.66 -2.60
CA ALA A 64 -4.89 -6.83 -1.45
C ALA A 64 -6.10 -6.07 -0.92
N SER A 65 -6.91 -5.50 -1.80
CA SER A 65 -8.11 -4.75 -1.41
C SER A 65 -9.11 -5.64 -0.70
N LYS A 66 -9.30 -6.86 -1.19
CA LYS A 66 -10.22 -7.82 -0.55
C LYS A 66 -9.72 -8.24 0.82
N LYS A 67 -8.42 -8.51 0.96
CA LYS A 67 -7.84 -8.83 2.27
C LYS A 67 -8.04 -7.69 3.25
N PHE A 68 -7.80 -6.46 2.80
CA PHE A 68 -7.99 -5.30 3.65
C PHE A 68 -9.44 -5.20 4.14
N ALA A 69 -10.40 -5.39 3.23
CA ALA A 69 -11.81 -5.32 3.59
C ALA A 69 -12.19 -6.36 4.64
N ILE A 70 -11.69 -7.59 4.50
CA ILE A 70 -11.96 -8.66 5.46
C ILE A 70 -11.34 -8.33 6.81
N ARG A 71 -10.10 -7.86 6.84
CA ARG A 71 -9.43 -7.49 8.09
C ARG A 71 -10.11 -6.30 8.76
N PHE A 72 -10.53 -5.33 7.98
CA PHE A 72 -11.21 -4.15 8.49
C PHE A 72 -12.53 -4.54 9.16
N LYS A 73 -13.29 -5.45 8.52
CA LYS A 73 -14.54 -5.93 9.10
C LYS A 73 -14.30 -6.66 10.42
N TYR A 74 -13.25 -7.47 10.49
CA TYR A 74 -12.88 -8.14 11.75
C TYR A 74 -12.62 -7.10 12.85
N VAL A 75 -11.86 -6.06 12.54
CA VAL A 75 -11.56 -5.00 13.50
C VAL A 75 -12.85 -4.31 13.95
N GLU A 76 -13.72 -3.95 13.00
CA GLU A 76 -15.01 -3.32 13.34
C GLU A 76 -15.83 -4.19 14.27
N ASP A 77 -15.95 -5.48 13.98
CA ASP A 77 -16.73 -6.41 14.78
C ASP A 77 -16.16 -6.51 16.20
N LYS A 78 -14.84 -6.55 16.34
CA LYS A 78 -14.20 -6.58 17.65
C LYS A 78 -14.43 -5.32 18.46
N VAL A 79 -14.38 -4.18 17.82
CA VAL A 79 -14.64 -2.89 18.46
C VAL A 79 -16.08 -2.87 18.97
N LEU A 80 -17.03 -3.31 18.16
CA LEU A 80 -18.45 -3.37 18.55
C LEU A 80 -18.69 -4.34 19.71
N GLN A 81 -18.02 -5.51 19.69
CA GLN A 81 -18.14 -6.49 20.77
C GLN A 81 -17.70 -5.93 22.12
N ASN A 82 -16.78 -4.97 22.09
CA ASN A 82 -16.30 -4.32 23.31
C ASN A 82 -17.09 -3.06 23.66
N ASN A 83 -18.25 -2.88 23.03
CA ASN A 83 -19.15 -1.73 23.26
C ASN A 83 -18.46 -0.38 23.04
N LYS A 84 -17.56 -0.33 22.06
CA LYS A 84 -16.85 0.91 21.71
C LYS A 84 -17.17 1.29 20.27
N SER A 85 -16.92 2.55 19.92
CA SER A 85 -16.96 2.98 18.54
C SER A 85 -15.53 3.08 18.02
N MET A 86 -15.36 3.08 16.69
CA MET A 86 -14.04 3.21 16.07
C MET A 86 -13.31 4.48 16.52
N LYS A 87 -14.05 5.52 16.89
CA LYS A 87 -13.48 6.78 17.35
C LYS A 87 -12.87 6.70 18.74
N ASP A 88 -13.36 5.79 19.56
CA ASP A 88 -13.00 5.69 20.97
C ASP A 88 -11.93 4.64 21.25
N VAL A 89 -11.47 3.96 20.22
CA VAL A 89 -10.48 2.90 20.35
C VAL A 89 -9.09 3.48 20.07
N SER A 90 -8.13 3.10 20.91
CA SER A 90 -6.76 3.54 20.73
C SER A 90 -6.13 2.88 19.49
N ILE A 91 -5.10 3.52 18.96
CA ILE A 91 -4.33 2.97 17.84
C ILE A 91 -3.74 1.60 18.22
N ASP A 92 -3.28 1.45 19.47
CA ASP A 92 -2.72 0.17 19.93
C ASP A 92 -3.76 -0.94 19.90
N GLU A 93 -5.00 -0.67 20.32
CA GLU A 93 -6.06 -1.66 20.25
C GLU A 93 -6.44 -2.00 18.80
N LEU A 94 -6.52 -0.98 17.93
CA LEU A 94 -6.80 -1.23 16.53
C LEU A 94 -5.72 -2.11 15.89
N ASN A 95 -4.46 -1.84 16.19
CA ASN A 95 -3.35 -2.64 15.67
C ASN A 95 -3.39 -4.07 16.19
N LYS A 96 -3.77 -4.25 17.47
CA LYS A 96 -3.94 -5.58 18.04
C LYS A 96 -5.00 -6.37 17.30
N PHE A 97 -6.16 -5.77 17.06
CA PHE A 97 -7.24 -6.44 16.33
C PHE A 97 -6.84 -6.73 14.89
N TRP A 98 -6.10 -5.83 14.26
CA TRP A 98 -5.59 -6.02 12.91
C TRP A 98 -4.65 -7.22 12.84
N ASP A 99 -3.73 -7.33 13.81
CA ASP A 99 -2.81 -8.45 13.88
C ASP A 99 -3.55 -9.76 14.11
N GLU A 100 -4.59 -9.76 14.95
CA GLU A 100 -5.45 -10.93 15.14
C GLU A 100 -6.11 -11.34 13.82
N ALA A 101 -6.61 -10.36 13.06
CA ALA A 101 -7.23 -10.64 11.76
C ALA A 101 -6.25 -11.32 10.82
N LYS A 102 -5.00 -10.84 10.77
CA LYS A 102 -3.96 -11.44 9.95
C LYS A 102 -3.65 -12.87 10.35
N ASN A 103 -3.64 -13.15 11.66
CA ASN A 103 -3.31 -14.48 12.17
C ASN A 103 -4.42 -15.49 11.94
N ASN A 104 -5.64 -15.03 11.67
CA ASN A 104 -6.78 -15.90 11.44
C ASN A 104 -6.98 -16.25 9.96
N GLU A 105 -6.11 -15.79 9.10
CA GLU A 105 -6.18 -16.07 7.66
C GLU A 105 -5.58 -17.43 7.28
#